data_ca082df78c3c04aa249fd57168f4246b
#
_entry.id   ca082df78c3c04aa249fd57168f4246b
#
_cell.length_a   1.000
_cell.length_b   1.000
_cell.length_c   1.000
_cell.angle_alpha   90.00
_cell.angle_beta   90.00
_cell.angle_gamma   90.00
#
_symmetry.space_group_name_H-M   'P 1'
#
loop_
_entity.id
_entity.type
_entity.pdbx_description
1 polymer ?
#
loop_
_entity_poly.entity_id
_entity_poly.type
_entity_poly.pdbx_seq_one_letter_code
_entity_poly.pdbx_strand_id
1 'polypeptide(L)'
;MKHFYKSQKGQSLVEFALVLPIFVVILFGIMEFGRLWEISNILTSAAREGVRVAAVSEPDVEKVKTAAQAVLSAGYITNATITVSGPNSDSDVSVTIALVYKPLTGSIIPGFGSFSLSRSTTMRWEG
;
A
#
# COMPACT_ATOMS: atom_id res chain seq x y z
N MET A 1 17.84 -57.77 7.57
CA MET A 1 17.55 -56.87 6.42
C MET A 1 16.21 -56.13 6.52
N LYS A 2 15.73 -55.76 7.71
CA LYS A 2 14.44 -55.07 7.86
C LYS A 2 14.53 -53.58 8.25
N HIS A 3 15.72 -52.98 8.25
CA HIS A 3 15.91 -51.61 8.76
C HIS A 3 16.09 -50.53 7.70
N PHE A 4 16.18 -50.86 6.41
CA PHE A 4 16.42 -49.87 5.35
C PHE A 4 15.15 -49.14 4.87
N TYR A 5 13.96 -49.66 5.08
CA TYR A 5 12.72 -49.05 4.61
C TYR A 5 12.19 -47.91 5.51
N LYS A 6 12.63 -47.80 6.76
CA LYS A 6 12.25 -46.72 7.67
C LYS A 6 12.98 -45.40 7.40
N SER A 7 14.14 -45.45 6.75
CA SER A 7 14.98 -44.28 6.51
C SER A 7 14.44 -43.36 5.40
N GLN A 8 13.76 -43.88 4.39
CA GLN A 8 13.25 -43.08 3.27
C GLN A 8 12.07 -42.18 3.64
N LYS A 9 11.16 -42.61 4.50
CA LYS A 9 10.05 -41.80 4.98
C LYS A 9 10.53 -40.65 5.88
N GLY A 10 11.53 -40.88 6.71
CA GLY A 10 12.17 -39.87 7.53
C GLY A 10 12.94 -38.83 6.70
N GLN A 11 13.60 -39.24 5.65
CA GLN A 11 14.33 -38.36 4.74
C GLN A 11 13.40 -37.43 3.98
N SER A 12 12.29 -37.92 3.44
CA SER A 12 11.26 -37.09 2.78
C SER A 12 10.63 -36.07 3.72
N LEU A 13 10.42 -36.41 4.99
CA LEU A 13 9.94 -35.45 5.99
C LEU A 13 10.95 -34.34 6.28
N VAL A 14 12.24 -34.67 6.33
CA VAL A 14 13.31 -33.68 6.53
C VAL A 14 13.42 -32.76 5.31
N GLU A 15 13.35 -33.29 4.10
CA GLU A 15 13.34 -32.50 2.87
C GLU A 15 12.15 -31.54 2.82
N PHE A 16 10.95 -32.02 3.16
CA PHE A 16 9.76 -31.19 3.25
C PHE A 16 9.90 -30.09 4.32
N ALA A 17 10.43 -30.45 5.50
CA ALA A 17 10.65 -29.50 6.59
C ALA A 17 11.65 -28.37 6.22
N LEU A 18 12.62 -28.64 5.35
CA LEU A 18 13.56 -27.65 4.84
C LEU A 18 12.93 -26.72 3.78
N VAL A 19 12.03 -27.24 2.96
CA VAL A 19 11.36 -26.47 1.90
C VAL A 19 10.22 -25.61 2.47
N LEU A 20 9.54 -26.09 3.51
CA LEU A 20 8.37 -25.44 4.09
C LEU A 20 8.62 -23.97 4.51
N PRO A 21 9.72 -23.62 5.20
CA PRO A 21 9.98 -22.21 5.56
C PRO A 21 10.12 -21.30 4.34
N ILE A 22 10.77 -21.79 3.29
CA ILE A 22 10.95 -21.05 2.03
C ILE A 22 9.58 -20.80 1.37
N PHE A 23 8.75 -21.82 1.32
CA PHE A 23 7.40 -21.72 0.78
C PHE A 23 6.54 -20.72 1.56
N VAL A 24 6.60 -20.73 2.89
CA VAL A 24 5.90 -19.78 3.76
C VAL A 24 6.35 -18.34 3.49
N VAL A 25 7.66 -18.10 3.35
CA VAL A 25 8.19 -16.76 3.02
C VAL A 25 7.67 -16.26 1.67
N ILE A 26 7.59 -17.14 0.67
CA ILE A 26 7.04 -16.79 -0.65
C ILE A 26 5.55 -16.42 -0.53
N LEU A 27 4.76 -17.20 0.21
CA LEU A 27 3.34 -16.90 0.43
C LEU A 27 3.13 -15.55 1.11
N PHE A 28 3.89 -15.25 2.15
CA PHE A 28 3.85 -13.94 2.81
C PHE A 28 4.26 -12.81 1.86
N GLY A 29 5.26 -13.02 1.02
CA GLY A 29 5.67 -12.05 0.01
C GLY A 29 4.56 -11.73 -0.98
N ILE A 30 3.86 -12.73 -1.48
CA ILE A 30 2.71 -12.55 -2.40
C ILE A 30 1.58 -11.79 -1.70
N MET A 31 1.27 -12.13 -0.45
CA MET A 31 0.24 -11.46 0.34
C MET A 31 0.57 -9.98 0.58
N GLU A 32 1.81 -9.68 0.97
CA GLU A 32 2.27 -8.30 1.18
C GLU A 32 2.24 -7.48 -0.10
N PHE A 33 2.65 -8.07 -1.22
CA PHE A 33 2.59 -7.41 -2.51
C PHE A 33 1.15 -7.08 -2.91
N GLY A 34 0.21 -8.00 -2.71
CA GLY A 34 -1.21 -7.78 -2.97
C GLY A 34 -1.77 -6.61 -2.14
N ARG A 35 -1.42 -6.54 -0.86
CA ARG A 35 -1.82 -5.43 0.01
C ARG A 35 -1.22 -4.09 -0.42
N LEU A 36 0.05 -4.07 -0.77
CA LEU A 36 0.71 -2.87 -1.29
C LEU A 36 0.05 -2.36 -2.56
N TRP A 37 -0.28 -3.26 -3.46
CA TRP A 37 -0.96 -2.94 -4.70
C TRP A 37 -2.34 -2.33 -4.45
N GLU A 38 -3.12 -2.94 -3.58
CA GLU A 38 -4.44 -2.44 -3.17
C GLU A 38 -4.36 -1.04 -2.56
N ILE A 39 -3.49 -0.85 -1.57
CA ILE A 39 -3.29 0.46 -0.91
C ILE A 39 -2.85 1.51 -1.93
N SER A 40 -1.92 1.18 -2.81
CA SER A 40 -1.46 2.08 -3.88
C SER A 40 -2.60 2.54 -4.78
N ASN A 41 -3.51 1.64 -5.15
CA ASN A 41 -4.70 1.97 -5.95
C ASN A 41 -5.67 2.87 -5.19
N ILE A 42 -5.89 2.62 -3.91
CA ILE A 42 -6.76 3.46 -3.07
C ILE A 42 -6.17 4.87 -2.94
N LEU A 43 -4.87 5.00 -2.68
CA LEU A 43 -4.20 6.30 -2.61
C LEU A 43 -4.31 7.07 -3.93
N THR A 44 -4.14 6.41 -5.05
CA THR A 44 -4.30 7.01 -6.39
C THR A 44 -5.73 7.48 -6.62
N SER A 45 -6.72 6.69 -6.25
CA SER A 45 -8.14 7.03 -6.39
C SER A 45 -8.52 8.23 -5.50
N ALA A 46 -8.03 8.23 -4.27
CA ALA A 46 -8.25 9.33 -3.34
C ALA A 46 -7.60 10.64 -3.83
N ALA A 47 -6.38 10.57 -4.37
CA ALA A 47 -5.70 11.73 -4.95
C ALA A 47 -6.46 12.29 -6.17
N ARG A 48 -6.97 11.42 -7.03
CA ARG A 48 -7.79 11.82 -8.19
C ARG A 48 -9.08 12.49 -7.77
N GLU A 49 -9.77 11.95 -6.79
CA GLU A 49 -11.01 12.56 -6.29
C GLU A 49 -10.75 13.91 -5.62
N GLY A 50 -9.69 14.01 -4.82
CA GLY A 50 -9.27 15.27 -4.22
C GLY A 50 -8.94 16.33 -5.25
N VAL A 51 -8.16 16.02 -6.27
CA VAL A 51 -7.77 16.97 -7.32
C VAL A 51 -8.96 17.34 -8.22
N ARG A 52 -9.89 16.44 -8.45
CA ARG A 52 -11.13 16.73 -9.17
C ARG A 52 -11.96 17.79 -8.47
N VAL A 53 -12.13 17.69 -7.16
CA VAL A 53 -12.82 18.69 -6.35
C VAL A 53 -12.06 20.01 -6.36
N ALA A 54 -10.73 19.97 -6.24
CA ALA A 54 -9.90 21.16 -6.26
C ALA A 54 -9.93 21.91 -7.60
N ALA A 55 -10.08 21.19 -8.72
CA ALA A 55 -10.12 21.79 -10.05
C ALA A 55 -11.42 22.55 -10.36
N VAL A 56 -12.51 22.13 -9.75
CA VAL A 56 -13.87 22.64 -10.06
C VAL A 56 -14.36 23.69 -9.05
N SER A 57 -13.89 23.63 -7.80
CA SER A 57 -14.26 24.58 -6.77
C SER A 57 -13.13 25.58 -6.51
N GLU A 58 -13.47 26.77 -5.98
CA GLU A 58 -12.43 27.59 -5.32
C GLU A 58 -11.63 26.69 -4.38
N PRO A 59 -10.29 26.84 -4.31
CA PRO A 59 -9.44 25.89 -3.59
C PRO A 59 -9.70 25.95 -2.08
N ASP A 60 -10.82 25.36 -1.67
CA ASP A 60 -11.14 25.09 -0.29
C ASP A 60 -10.43 23.78 0.10
N VAL A 61 -9.32 23.94 0.77
CA VAL A 61 -8.48 22.82 1.22
C VAL A 61 -9.26 21.81 2.03
N GLU A 62 -10.22 22.26 2.84
CA GLU A 62 -11.04 21.38 3.66
C GLU A 62 -11.99 20.50 2.82
N LYS A 63 -12.60 21.06 1.78
CA LYS A 63 -13.43 20.27 0.85
C LYS A 63 -12.62 19.22 0.10
N VAL A 64 -11.43 19.58 -0.35
CA VAL A 64 -10.50 18.65 -1.03
C VAL A 64 -10.08 17.52 -0.10
N LYS A 65 -9.70 17.85 1.13
CA LYS A 65 -9.35 16.85 2.15
C LYS A 65 -10.53 15.94 2.49
N THR A 66 -11.72 16.49 2.62
CA THR A 66 -12.93 15.69 2.91
C THR A 66 -13.24 14.71 1.78
N ALA A 67 -13.13 15.14 0.53
CA ALA A 67 -13.35 14.26 -0.63
C ALA A 67 -12.31 13.12 -0.70
N ALA A 68 -11.04 13.43 -0.52
CA ALA A 68 -9.98 12.43 -0.49
C ALA A 68 -10.13 11.49 0.72
N GLN A 69 -10.47 12.03 1.88
CA GLN A 69 -10.68 11.24 3.09
C GLN A 69 -11.85 10.26 2.96
N ALA A 70 -12.91 10.63 2.26
CA ALA A 70 -14.02 9.73 1.99
C ALA A 70 -13.61 8.48 1.22
N VAL A 71 -12.74 8.63 0.22
CA VAL A 71 -12.18 7.50 -0.55
C VAL A 71 -11.25 6.66 0.31
N LEU A 72 -10.39 7.29 1.10
CA LEU A 72 -9.49 6.59 2.02
C LEU A 72 -10.26 5.78 3.07
N SER A 73 -11.31 6.35 3.65
CA SER A 73 -12.15 5.69 4.65
C SER A 73 -12.89 4.49 4.06
N ALA A 74 -13.37 4.59 2.82
CA ALA A 74 -13.97 3.46 2.12
C ALA A 74 -12.98 2.31 1.90
N GLY A 75 -11.69 2.61 1.78
CA GLY A 75 -10.60 1.64 1.71
C GLY A 75 -10.00 1.24 3.07
N TYR A 76 -10.62 1.63 4.17
CA TYR A 76 -10.13 1.38 5.54
C TYR A 76 -8.74 1.97 5.84
N ILE A 77 -8.38 3.06 5.18
CA ILE A 77 -7.12 3.78 5.41
C ILE A 77 -7.40 4.99 6.29
N THR A 78 -6.85 5.02 7.50
CA THR A 78 -7.11 6.07 8.51
C THR A 78 -5.88 6.92 8.84
N ASN A 79 -4.69 6.48 8.47
CA ASN A 79 -3.42 7.09 8.87
C ASN A 79 -2.68 7.75 7.70
N ALA A 80 -3.39 8.12 6.65
CA ALA A 80 -2.82 8.84 5.51
C ALA A 80 -2.80 10.36 5.75
N THR A 81 -1.75 11.00 5.25
CA THR A 81 -1.61 12.46 5.24
C THR A 81 -1.97 13.00 3.88
N ILE A 82 -2.88 13.97 3.82
CA ILE A 82 -3.33 14.62 2.60
C ILE A 82 -2.72 16.01 2.52
N THR A 83 -1.98 16.26 1.46
CA THR A 83 -1.38 17.56 1.18
C THR A 83 -1.96 18.13 -0.11
N VAL A 84 -2.48 19.34 -0.06
CA VAL A 84 -3.02 20.08 -1.19
C VAL A 84 -2.06 21.21 -1.52
N SER A 85 -1.66 21.33 -2.77
CA SER A 85 -0.73 22.35 -3.26
C SER A 85 -1.30 23.02 -4.51
N GLY A 86 -1.23 24.34 -4.56
CA GLY A 86 -1.72 25.15 -5.69
C GLY A 86 -2.96 25.95 -5.36
N PRO A 87 -3.49 26.73 -6.35
CA PRO A 87 -2.98 26.79 -7.72
C PRO A 87 -1.61 27.46 -7.84
N ASN A 88 -0.75 26.90 -8.67
CA ASN A 88 0.56 27.45 -9.00
C ASN A 88 0.42 28.55 -10.06
N SER A 89 1.56 29.17 -10.44
CA SER A 89 1.63 30.13 -11.54
C SER A 89 1.06 29.60 -12.87
N ASP A 90 1.11 28.29 -13.09
CA ASP A 90 0.56 27.61 -14.26
C ASP A 90 -0.90 27.17 -14.09
N SER A 91 -1.55 27.60 -13.02
CA SER A 91 -2.93 27.21 -12.63
C SER A 91 -3.09 25.69 -12.37
N ASP A 92 -2.02 25.03 -11.92
CA ASP A 92 -2.07 23.62 -11.57
C ASP A 92 -2.33 23.42 -10.07
N VAL A 93 -3.22 22.51 -9.76
CA VAL A 93 -3.51 22.05 -8.40
C VAL A 93 -3.07 20.60 -8.27
N SER A 94 -2.35 20.27 -7.22
CA SER A 94 -1.92 18.92 -6.94
C SER A 94 -2.39 18.46 -5.55
N VAL A 95 -2.77 17.21 -5.49
CA VAL A 95 -3.10 16.52 -4.23
C VAL A 95 -2.14 15.35 -4.07
N THR A 96 -1.43 15.35 -2.96
CA THR A 96 -0.50 14.29 -2.58
C THR A 96 -1.01 13.59 -1.34
N ILE A 97 -1.06 12.27 -1.40
CA ILE A 97 -1.44 11.43 -0.26
C ILE A 97 -0.28 10.55 0.12
N ALA A 98 0.15 10.64 1.35
CA ALA A 98 1.26 9.88 1.90
C ALA A 98 0.78 8.99 3.05
N LEU A 99 1.33 7.80 3.12
CA LEU A 99 1.03 6.79 4.12
C LEU A 99 2.31 6.08 4.52
N VAL A 100 2.49 5.84 5.82
CA VAL A 100 3.52 4.93 6.32
C VAL A 100 2.95 3.52 6.36
N TYR A 101 3.46 2.67 5.49
CA TYR A 101 3.06 1.26 5.41
C TYR A 101 3.91 0.43 6.37
N LYS A 102 3.25 -0.36 7.19
CA LYS A 102 3.89 -1.35 8.08
C LYS A 102 3.57 -2.74 7.56
N PRO A 103 4.56 -3.47 7.02
CA PRO A 103 4.36 -4.84 6.58
C PRO A 103 3.99 -5.75 7.76
N LEU A 104 3.09 -6.69 7.54
CA LEU A 104 2.76 -7.71 8.54
C LEU A 104 3.98 -8.58 8.86
N THR A 105 4.81 -8.82 7.86
CA THR A 105 6.04 -9.58 8.00
C THR A 105 7.17 -8.83 8.70
N GLY A 106 7.03 -7.52 8.88
CA GLY A 106 8.05 -6.68 9.52
C GLY A 106 8.34 -7.05 10.98
N SER A 107 7.38 -7.65 11.66
CA SER A 107 7.56 -8.18 13.02
C SER A 107 8.17 -9.59 13.07
N ILE A 108 8.17 -10.30 11.94
CA ILE A 108 8.63 -11.69 11.83
C ILE A 108 10.03 -11.76 11.21
N ILE A 109 10.29 -10.91 10.22
CA ILE A 109 11.56 -10.91 9.48
C ILE A 109 12.34 -9.64 9.83
N PRO A 110 13.49 -9.74 10.53
CA PRO A 110 14.35 -8.60 10.80
C PRO A 110 14.82 -7.93 9.51
N GLY A 111 14.69 -6.60 9.42
CA GLY A 111 15.10 -5.83 8.26
C GLY A 111 13.95 -5.39 7.34
N PHE A 112 12.74 -5.93 7.51
CA PHE A 112 11.53 -5.44 6.84
C PHE A 112 10.86 -4.38 7.71
N GLY A 113 11.39 -3.17 7.68
CA GLY A 113 10.83 -2.03 8.39
C GLY A 113 9.64 -1.38 7.67
N SER A 114 9.06 -0.38 8.32
CA SER A 114 8.04 0.47 7.70
C SER A 114 8.66 1.34 6.59
N PHE A 115 7.90 1.58 5.53
CA PHE A 115 8.29 2.51 4.47
C PHE A 115 7.12 3.40 4.07
N SER A 116 7.44 4.57 3.52
CA SER A 116 6.43 5.53 3.10
C SER A 116 5.97 5.24 1.67
N LEU A 117 4.65 5.24 1.48
CA LEU A 117 4.00 5.25 0.18
C LEU A 117 3.40 6.62 -0.05
N SER A 118 3.61 7.19 -1.23
CA SER A 118 2.93 8.42 -1.61
C SER A 118 2.45 8.36 -3.06
N ARG A 119 1.31 9.00 -3.31
CA ARG A 119 0.76 9.20 -4.64
C ARG A 119 0.35 10.64 -4.80
N SER A 120 0.69 11.23 -5.93
CA SER A 120 0.36 12.60 -6.27
C SER A 120 -0.37 12.64 -7.60
N THR A 121 -1.38 13.47 -7.67
CA THR A 121 -2.11 13.73 -8.92
C THR A 121 -2.22 15.23 -9.09
N THR A 122 -1.95 15.71 -10.29
CA THR A 122 -2.03 17.12 -10.65
C THR A 122 -3.09 17.30 -11.72
N MET A 123 -3.88 18.36 -11.61
CA MET A 123 -4.89 18.75 -12.58
C MET A 123 -4.88 20.25 -12.73
N ARG A 124 -5.23 20.73 -13.93
CA ARG A 124 -5.34 22.14 -14.18
C ARG A 124 -6.60 22.71 -13.51
N TRP A 125 -6.42 23.84 -12.83
CA TRP A 125 -7.53 24.56 -12.22
C TRP A 125 -8.27 25.36 -13.30
N GLU A 126 -9.57 25.15 -13.39
CA GLU A 126 -10.46 25.79 -14.37
C GLU A 126 -11.46 26.75 -13.73
N GLY A 127 -11.16 27.17 -12.52
CA GLY A 127 -12.03 28.07 -11.76
C GLY A 127 -11.86 29.55 -12.04
#